data_0190db3d14f7e98bcbf866cb7598416d
#
_entry.id   0190db3d14f7e98bcbf866cb7598416d
#
_cell.length_a   1.000
_cell.length_b   1.000
_cell.length_c   1.000
_cell.angle_alpha   90.00
_cell.angle_beta   90.00
_cell.angle_gamma   90.00
#
_symmetry.space_group_name_H-M   'P 1'
#
loop_
_entity.id
_entity.type
_entity.pdbx_description
1 polymer ?
#
loop_
_entity_poly.entity_id
_entity_poly.type
_entity_poly.pdbx_seq_one_letter_code
_entity_poly.pdbx_strand_id
1 'polypeptide(L)'
;MAANQAILDATIRHAVFLEQLKSGEVKKFAPFLKEIDRSIRERLTRADLTDYTVARLERLLNEVDSLLLGIFDRYSEKLNLDLVDIANYEAEFEATSLTRAAPVGVTFDAAVPGAAAIRAAILTNPLSVRGADGGKLLKSFIDGFTATERQRLTGAIRQGFFEGQTNFQIIKNIRGTKALQYNDGILATTNRNAGAIVRTAVQHVATQARMETLKENADVVQSVEWVSTLDSKTTSQCRTLDKRRFKLTEGPRPPIHINCRSTVVAVTRFSALFAKDATRASIGDGGAQQVRAELSYYDWLWQQPAAFQDKAIGPVRAKLFREGGLSIERFAELQLDRNFSPLTLVQMRALEPLAFERAGLLS
;
A
#
# COMPACT_ATOMS: atom_id res chain seq x y z
N MET A 1 -16.87 21.34 -0.25
CA MET A 1 -18.08 20.53 0.04
C MET A 1 -17.63 19.07 0.17
N ALA A 2 -17.99 18.39 1.25
CA ALA A 2 -17.64 16.99 1.46
C ALA A 2 -18.37 16.08 0.45
N ALA A 3 -17.85 14.88 0.21
CA ALA A 3 -18.58 13.84 -0.48
C ALA A 3 -19.87 13.50 0.29
N ASN A 4 -20.85 12.91 -0.40
CA ASN A 4 -22.08 12.42 0.26
C ASN A 4 -21.69 11.54 1.46
N GLN A 5 -22.24 11.85 2.65
CA GLN A 5 -21.92 11.14 3.89
C GLN A 5 -22.12 9.62 3.75
N ALA A 6 -23.19 9.19 3.11
CA ALA A 6 -23.46 7.76 2.93
C ALA A 6 -22.36 7.05 2.13
N ILE A 7 -21.87 7.67 1.04
CA ILE A 7 -20.76 7.14 0.25
C ILE A 7 -19.47 7.17 1.07
N LEU A 8 -19.19 8.27 1.76
CA LEU A 8 -18.00 8.42 2.59
C LEU A 8 -17.97 7.37 3.70
N ASP A 9 -19.04 7.19 4.44
CA ASP A 9 -19.15 6.19 5.51
C ASP A 9 -19.03 4.76 4.98
N ALA A 10 -19.69 4.46 3.87
CA ALA A 10 -19.59 3.16 3.22
C ALA A 10 -18.13 2.90 2.81
N THR A 11 -17.49 3.87 2.15
CA THR A 11 -16.10 3.73 1.67
C THR A 11 -15.11 3.62 2.83
N ILE A 12 -15.27 4.37 3.92
CA ILE A 12 -14.37 4.27 5.09
C ILE A 12 -14.53 2.92 5.79
N ARG A 13 -15.77 2.45 6.01
CA ARG A 13 -16.00 1.11 6.59
C ARG A 13 -15.45 0.02 5.69
N HIS A 14 -15.61 0.17 4.38
CA HIS A 14 -15.06 -0.77 3.42
C HIS A 14 -13.53 -0.73 3.37
N ALA A 15 -12.90 0.43 3.51
CA ALA A 15 -11.45 0.52 3.62
C ALA A 15 -10.90 -0.25 4.83
N VAL A 16 -11.61 -0.23 5.97
CA VAL A 16 -11.26 -1.06 7.14
C VAL A 16 -11.43 -2.56 6.83
N PHE A 17 -12.52 -2.93 6.16
CA PHE A 17 -12.74 -4.30 5.71
C PHE A 17 -11.63 -4.76 4.74
N LEU A 18 -11.23 -3.92 3.79
CA LEU A 18 -10.12 -4.18 2.87
C LEU A 18 -8.79 -4.42 3.62
N GLU A 19 -8.50 -3.70 4.70
CA GLU A 19 -7.31 -3.95 5.51
C GLU A 19 -7.35 -5.31 6.23
N GLN A 20 -8.55 -5.74 6.67
CA GLN A 20 -8.75 -7.09 7.21
C GLN A 20 -8.57 -8.16 6.12
N LEU A 21 -9.16 -7.94 4.94
CA LEU A 21 -9.01 -8.81 3.78
C LEU A 21 -7.54 -8.94 3.36
N LYS A 22 -6.81 -7.82 3.23
CA LYS A 22 -5.36 -7.82 2.96
C LYS A 22 -4.60 -8.67 3.99
N SER A 23 -4.98 -8.59 5.25
CA SER A 23 -4.35 -9.38 6.32
C SER A 23 -4.66 -10.87 6.21
N GLY A 24 -5.86 -11.23 5.73
CA GLY A 24 -6.25 -12.59 5.39
C GLY A 24 -5.44 -13.12 4.20
N GLU A 25 -5.33 -12.34 3.13
CA GLU A 25 -4.57 -12.71 1.94
C GLU A 25 -3.06 -12.93 2.25
N VAL A 26 -2.47 -12.05 3.07
CA VAL A 26 -1.07 -12.24 3.54
C VAL A 26 -0.88 -13.58 4.23
N LYS A 27 -1.84 -14.04 5.05
CA LYS A 27 -1.75 -15.33 5.76
C LYS A 27 -1.75 -16.53 4.81
N LYS A 28 -2.32 -16.39 3.60
CA LYS A 28 -2.32 -17.46 2.58
C LYS A 28 -0.93 -17.79 2.06
N PHE A 29 0.08 -16.94 2.28
CA PHE A 29 1.48 -17.23 1.97
C PHE A 29 2.13 -18.22 2.96
N ALA A 30 1.63 -18.35 4.18
CA ALA A 30 2.25 -19.16 5.22
C ALA A 30 2.48 -20.66 4.86
N PRO A 31 1.56 -21.37 4.17
CA PRO A 31 1.82 -22.74 3.71
C PRO A 31 2.99 -22.81 2.73
N PHE A 32 3.09 -21.89 1.79
CA PHE A 32 4.18 -21.80 0.81
C PHE A 32 5.52 -21.51 1.50
N LEU A 33 5.54 -20.61 2.49
CA LEU A 33 6.72 -20.33 3.29
C LEU A 33 7.22 -21.57 4.05
N LYS A 34 6.30 -22.37 4.60
CA LYS A 34 6.64 -23.65 5.25
C LYS A 34 7.19 -24.67 4.25
N GLU A 35 6.65 -24.69 3.04
CA GLU A 35 7.15 -25.57 1.97
C GLU A 35 8.55 -25.13 1.53
N ILE A 36 8.81 -23.83 1.38
CA ILE A 36 10.14 -23.26 1.11
C ILE A 36 11.14 -23.70 2.19
N ASP A 37 10.81 -23.50 3.48
CA ASP A 37 11.67 -23.93 4.60
C ASP A 37 11.99 -25.41 4.55
N ARG A 38 10.99 -26.25 4.34
CA ARG A 38 11.16 -27.69 4.25
C ARG A 38 12.04 -28.09 3.09
N SER A 39 11.75 -27.58 1.89
CA SER A 39 12.47 -27.94 0.66
C SER A 39 13.94 -27.56 0.73
N ILE A 40 14.26 -26.35 1.24
CA ILE A 40 15.65 -25.92 1.42
C ILE A 40 16.37 -26.83 2.43
N ARG A 41 15.76 -27.10 3.58
CA ARG A 41 16.37 -27.98 4.60
C ARG A 41 16.63 -29.38 4.09
N GLU A 42 15.67 -29.99 3.41
CA GLU A 42 15.82 -31.34 2.85
C GLU A 42 16.99 -31.41 1.85
N ARG A 43 17.12 -30.39 0.99
CA ARG A 43 18.22 -30.33 0.01
C ARG A 43 19.57 -30.10 0.67
N LEU A 44 19.67 -29.16 1.58
CA LEU A 44 20.93 -28.88 2.28
C LEU A 44 21.35 -30.04 3.20
N THR A 45 20.41 -30.73 3.85
CA THR A 45 20.73 -31.88 4.70
C THR A 45 21.23 -33.08 3.90
N ARG A 46 20.74 -33.27 2.67
CA ARG A 46 21.18 -34.37 1.77
C ARG A 46 22.48 -34.03 1.02
N ALA A 47 22.85 -32.74 0.95
CA ALA A 47 24.07 -32.36 0.29
C ALA A 47 25.28 -32.72 1.15
N ASP A 48 26.12 -33.64 0.65
CA ASP A 48 27.42 -33.95 1.28
C ASP A 48 28.40 -32.81 1.01
N LEU A 49 28.82 -32.11 2.06
CA LEU A 49 29.68 -30.92 1.99
C LEU A 49 31.19 -31.24 2.13
N THR A 50 31.56 -32.50 2.34
CA THR A 50 32.94 -32.86 2.63
C THR A 50 33.85 -32.77 1.40
N ASP A 51 33.29 -32.91 0.17
CA ASP A 51 34.02 -32.85 -1.11
C ASP A 51 33.43 -31.72 -2.01
N TYR A 52 33.66 -30.50 -1.66
CA TYR A 52 33.07 -29.39 -2.40
C TYR A 52 33.86 -28.97 -3.62
N THR A 53 33.21 -29.06 -4.77
CA THR A 53 33.61 -28.36 -5.98
C THR A 53 32.57 -27.28 -6.32
N VAL A 54 33.00 -26.17 -6.95
CA VAL A 54 32.09 -25.11 -7.45
C VAL A 54 30.97 -25.71 -8.29
N ALA A 55 31.25 -26.75 -9.07
CA ALA A 55 30.26 -27.44 -9.90
C ALA A 55 29.15 -28.15 -9.08
N ARG A 56 29.46 -28.66 -7.89
CA ARG A 56 28.47 -29.24 -6.99
C ARG A 56 27.58 -28.19 -6.35
N LEU A 57 28.17 -27.07 -5.94
CA LEU A 57 27.42 -25.92 -5.43
C LEU A 57 26.46 -25.39 -6.49
N GLU A 58 26.89 -25.15 -7.71
CA GLU A 58 26.04 -24.63 -8.77
C GLU A 58 24.89 -25.60 -9.10
N ARG A 59 25.12 -26.92 -9.09
CA ARG A 59 24.04 -27.91 -9.23
C ARG A 59 23.03 -27.81 -8.10
N LEU A 60 23.48 -27.74 -6.85
CA LEU A 60 22.61 -27.58 -5.67
C LEU A 60 21.78 -26.30 -5.75
N LEU A 61 22.42 -25.17 -6.12
CA LEU A 61 21.73 -23.88 -6.27
C LEU A 61 20.67 -23.94 -7.37
N ASN A 62 20.96 -24.56 -8.51
CA ASN A 62 20.01 -24.74 -9.61
C ASN A 62 18.82 -25.63 -9.19
N GLU A 63 19.07 -26.70 -8.44
CA GLU A 63 18.00 -27.55 -7.90
C GLU A 63 17.11 -26.79 -6.91
N VAL A 64 17.72 -26.03 -5.99
CA VAL A 64 16.98 -25.20 -5.04
C VAL A 64 16.19 -24.11 -5.77
N ASP A 65 16.78 -23.41 -6.73
CA ASP A 65 16.10 -22.37 -7.50
C ASP A 65 14.90 -22.94 -8.27
N SER A 66 15.04 -24.11 -8.90
CA SER A 66 13.94 -24.78 -9.63
C SER A 66 12.79 -25.17 -8.69
N LEU A 67 13.09 -25.66 -7.48
CA LEU A 67 12.09 -25.97 -6.47
C LEU A 67 11.36 -24.70 -6.00
N LEU A 68 12.11 -23.64 -5.72
CA LEU A 68 11.57 -22.35 -5.31
C LEU A 68 10.69 -21.76 -6.40
N LEU A 69 11.13 -21.84 -7.67
CA LEU A 69 10.33 -21.38 -8.81
C LEU A 69 8.95 -22.05 -8.81
N GLY A 70 8.89 -23.39 -8.74
CA GLY A 70 7.62 -24.10 -8.73
C GLY A 70 6.71 -23.75 -7.52
N ILE A 71 7.29 -23.46 -6.35
CA ILE A 71 6.52 -23.03 -5.17
C ILE A 71 5.96 -21.63 -5.39
N PHE A 72 6.78 -20.69 -5.86
CA PHE A 72 6.36 -19.31 -6.09
C PHE A 72 5.38 -19.20 -7.26
N ASP A 73 5.49 -20.01 -8.31
CA ASP A 73 4.53 -20.04 -9.42
C ASP A 73 3.13 -20.42 -8.93
N ARG A 74 3.01 -21.52 -8.15
CA ARG A 74 1.73 -21.91 -7.56
C ARG A 74 1.16 -20.83 -6.61
N TYR A 75 2.02 -20.15 -5.86
CA TYR A 75 1.59 -19.03 -5.05
C TYR A 75 1.06 -17.87 -5.89
N SER A 76 1.78 -17.49 -6.95
CA SER A 76 1.41 -16.40 -7.85
C SER A 76 0.09 -16.67 -8.57
N GLU A 77 -0.13 -17.91 -9.03
CA GLU A 77 -1.38 -18.34 -9.64
C GLU A 77 -2.56 -18.18 -8.66
N LYS A 78 -2.38 -18.69 -7.43
CA LYS A 78 -3.40 -18.57 -6.39
C LYS A 78 -3.70 -17.10 -6.06
N LEU A 79 -2.66 -16.29 -5.87
CA LEU A 79 -2.82 -14.87 -5.58
C LEU A 79 -3.56 -14.15 -6.72
N ASN A 80 -3.23 -14.45 -7.98
CA ASN A 80 -3.91 -13.83 -9.13
C ASN A 80 -5.41 -14.17 -9.18
N LEU A 81 -5.81 -15.39 -8.85
CA LEU A 81 -7.22 -15.77 -8.76
C LEU A 81 -7.93 -14.97 -7.66
N ASP A 82 -7.35 -14.95 -6.44
CA ASP A 82 -7.90 -14.21 -5.32
C ASP A 82 -8.03 -12.70 -5.64
N LEU A 83 -7.07 -12.13 -6.35
CA LEU A 83 -7.09 -10.72 -6.77
C LEU A 83 -8.21 -10.40 -7.78
N VAL A 84 -8.53 -11.31 -8.68
CA VAL A 84 -9.67 -11.15 -9.62
C VAL A 84 -10.99 -11.19 -8.86
N ASP A 85 -11.14 -12.12 -7.91
CA ASP A 85 -12.35 -12.21 -7.07
C ASP A 85 -12.55 -10.94 -6.24
N ILE A 86 -11.47 -10.42 -5.65
CA ILE A 86 -11.48 -9.14 -4.91
C ILE A 86 -11.91 -7.98 -5.82
N ALA A 87 -11.41 -7.93 -7.05
CA ALA A 87 -11.76 -6.86 -7.99
C ALA A 87 -13.25 -6.89 -8.36
N ASN A 88 -13.83 -8.07 -8.62
CA ASN A 88 -15.25 -8.22 -8.92
C ASN A 88 -16.11 -7.80 -7.71
N TYR A 89 -15.75 -8.26 -6.51
CA TYR A 89 -16.44 -7.86 -5.28
C TYR A 89 -16.39 -6.34 -5.04
N GLU A 90 -15.25 -5.71 -5.30
CA GLU A 90 -15.08 -4.26 -5.17
C GLU A 90 -15.96 -3.47 -6.13
N ALA A 91 -16.10 -3.94 -7.38
CA ALA A 91 -16.97 -3.31 -8.37
C ALA A 91 -18.45 -3.38 -7.95
N GLU A 92 -18.92 -4.52 -7.48
CA GLU A 92 -20.29 -4.70 -6.95
C GLU A 92 -20.55 -3.83 -5.72
N PHE A 93 -19.58 -3.79 -4.80
CA PHE A 93 -19.65 -2.94 -3.61
C PHE A 93 -19.79 -1.46 -3.98
N GLU A 94 -18.97 -0.96 -4.91
CA GLU A 94 -18.97 0.44 -5.33
C GLU A 94 -20.30 0.82 -6.01
N ALA A 95 -20.79 0.00 -6.93
CA ALA A 95 -22.08 0.21 -7.59
C ALA A 95 -23.23 0.23 -6.56
N THR A 96 -23.26 -0.73 -5.63
CA THR A 96 -24.24 -0.78 -4.55
C THR A 96 -24.18 0.48 -3.68
N SER A 97 -22.98 0.97 -3.39
CA SER A 97 -22.76 2.16 -2.57
C SER A 97 -23.26 3.43 -3.27
N LEU A 98 -23.04 3.54 -4.58
CA LEU A 98 -23.57 4.63 -5.41
C LEU A 98 -25.11 4.62 -5.45
N THR A 99 -25.71 3.45 -5.70
CA THR A 99 -27.18 3.29 -5.72
C THR A 99 -27.81 3.72 -4.40
N ARG A 100 -27.26 3.25 -3.27
CA ARG A 100 -27.77 3.60 -1.92
C ARG A 100 -27.58 5.07 -1.54
N ALA A 101 -26.68 5.77 -2.19
CA ALA A 101 -26.39 7.17 -1.92
C ALA A 101 -27.24 8.14 -2.76
N ALA A 102 -28.12 7.65 -3.60
CA ALA A 102 -29.06 8.47 -4.33
C ALA A 102 -30.00 9.23 -3.36
N PRO A 103 -30.36 10.48 -3.65
CA PRO A 103 -31.30 11.23 -2.83
C PRO A 103 -32.68 10.58 -2.81
N VAL A 104 -33.43 10.81 -1.72
CA VAL A 104 -34.83 10.39 -1.63
C VAL A 104 -35.63 10.94 -2.82
N GLY A 105 -36.36 10.05 -3.52
CA GLY A 105 -37.11 10.40 -4.71
C GLY A 105 -36.34 10.36 -6.02
N VAL A 106 -35.04 10.05 -6.00
CA VAL A 106 -34.23 9.81 -7.19
C VAL A 106 -34.02 8.31 -7.34
N THR A 107 -34.57 7.73 -8.41
CA THR A 107 -34.27 6.34 -8.79
C THR A 107 -32.98 6.33 -9.60
N PHE A 108 -31.96 5.70 -9.06
CA PHE A 108 -30.67 5.50 -9.71
C PHE A 108 -30.18 4.09 -9.39
N ASP A 109 -29.89 3.32 -10.42
CA ASP A 109 -29.32 1.99 -10.29
C ASP A 109 -27.94 2.01 -10.97
N ALA A 110 -26.89 1.94 -10.16
CA ALA A 110 -25.52 2.05 -10.67
C ALA A 110 -25.14 0.80 -11.45
N ALA A 111 -24.58 1.01 -12.63
CA ALA A 111 -24.07 -0.06 -13.46
C ALA A 111 -22.83 -0.71 -12.86
N VAL A 112 -22.76 -2.04 -12.90
CA VAL A 112 -21.54 -2.81 -12.59
C VAL A 112 -20.83 -3.10 -13.89
N PRO A 113 -19.55 -2.75 -14.08
CA PRO A 113 -18.79 -3.10 -15.26
C PRO A 113 -18.74 -4.61 -15.48
N GLY A 114 -18.74 -5.05 -16.73
CA GLY A 114 -18.59 -6.47 -17.05
C GLY A 114 -17.24 -7.02 -16.53
N ALA A 115 -17.22 -8.29 -16.10
CA ALA A 115 -16.02 -8.94 -15.54
C ALA A 115 -14.79 -8.87 -16.48
N ALA A 116 -15.00 -8.85 -17.80
CA ALA A 116 -13.94 -8.68 -18.78
C ALA A 116 -13.30 -7.28 -18.72
N ALA A 117 -14.11 -6.22 -18.53
CA ALA A 117 -13.62 -4.84 -18.39
C ALA A 117 -12.83 -4.68 -17.07
N ILE A 118 -13.36 -5.21 -15.96
CA ILE A 118 -12.68 -5.23 -14.66
C ILE A 118 -11.32 -5.95 -14.80
N ARG A 119 -11.33 -7.15 -15.38
CA ARG A 119 -10.10 -7.93 -15.60
C ARG A 119 -9.10 -7.19 -16.48
N ALA A 120 -9.56 -6.56 -17.57
CA ALA A 120 -8.69 -5.74 -18.41
C ALA A 120 -8.06 -4.60 -17.60
N ALA A 121 -8.86 -3.87 -16.82
CA ALA A 121 -8.38 -2.74 -16.03
C ALA A 121 -7.28 -3.15 -15.03
N ILE A 122 -7.44 -4.27 -14.30
CA ILE A 122 -6.44 -4.72 -13.33
C ILE A 122 -5.15 -5.28 -13.97
N LEU A 123 -5.22 -5.77 -15.20
CA LEU A 123 -4.07 -6.36 -15.89
C LEU A 123 -3.29 -5.36 -16.74
N THR A 124 -3.95 -4.34 -17.30
CA THR A 124 -3.34 -3.41 -18.27
C THR A 124 -2.98 -2.07 -17.66
N ASN A 125 -3.61 -1.66 -16.54
CA ASN A 125 -3.25 -0.43 -15.88
C ASN A 125 -2.02 -0.64 -14.99
N PRO A 126 -0.98 0.19 -15.15
CA PRO A 126 0.23 0.06 -14.35
C PRO A 126 0.00 0.50 -12.90
N LEU A 127 0.80 -0.04 -11.98
CA LEU A 127 0.82 0.39 -10.59
C LEU A 127 1.29 1.85 -10.50
N SER A 128 0.54 2.65 -9.76
CA SER A 128 0.87 4.06 -9.50
C SER A 128 1.91 4.25 -8.39
N VAL A 129 2.44 3.16 -7.82
CA VAL A 129 3.50 3.23 -6.81
C VAL A 129 4.74 3.91 -7.36
N ARG A 130 5.49 4.58 -6.50
CA ARG A 130 6.75 5.25 -6.88
C ARG A 130 7.94 4.36 -6.61
N GLY A 131 9.07 4.69 -7.27
CA GLY A 131 10.31 3.94 -7.16
C GLY A 131 10.40 2.82 -8.21
N ALA A 132 11.19 1.81 -7.92
CA ALA A 132 11.53 0.72 -8.85
C ALA A 132 10.32 -0.13 -9.33
N ASP A 133 9.22 -0.08 -8.59
CA ASP A 133 7.98 -0.80 -8.92
C ASP A 133 6.94 0.07 -9.64
N GLY A 134 7.22 1.37 -9.80
CA GLY A 134 6.35 2.30 -10.50
C GLY A 134 6.23 1.97 -11.98
N GLY A 135 5.02 2.03 -12.49
CA GLY A 135 4.72 1.73 -13.89
C GLY A 135 4.73 0.24 -14.26
N LYS A 136 5.04 -0.67 -13.34
CA LYS A 136 4.93 -2.11 -13.58
C LYS A 136 3.47 -2.53 -13.68
N LEU A 137 3.18 -3.47 -14.57
CA LEU A 137 1.91 -4.19 -14.56
C LEU A 137 1.85 -5.13 -13.35
N LEU A 138 0.65 -5.48 -12.91
CA LEU A 138 0.42 -6.33 -11.75
C LEU A 138 1.22 -7.65 -11.81
N LYS A 139 1.19 -8.34 -12.95
CA LYS A 139 1.96 -9.56 -13.15
C LYS A 139 3.45 -9.33 -12.96
N SER A 140 4.03 -8.32 -13.61
CA SER A 140 5.46 -8.02 -13.49
C SER A 140 5.88 -7.59 -12.09
N PHE A 141 4.96 -6.98 -11.32
CA PHE A 141 5.17 -6.63 -9.92
C PHE A 141 5.28 -7.88 -9.03
N ILE A 142 4.37 -8.85 -9.21
CA ILE A 142 4.38 -10.13 -8.48
C ILE A 142 5.59 -10.97 -8.89
N ASP A 143 5.87 -11.10 -10.18
CA ASP A 143 7.03 -11.86 -10.70
C ASP A 143 8.36 -11.28 -10.20
N GLY A 144 8.47 -9.95 -10.14
CA GLY A 144 9.65 -9.27 -9.60
C GLY A 144 9.92 -9.62 -8.13
N PHE A 145 8.87 -9.72 -7.32
CA PHE A 145 8.97 -10.20 -5.94
C PHE A 145 9.47 -11.64 -5.90
N THR A 146 8.85 -12.56 -6.62
CA THR A 146 9.22 -13.99 -6.57
C THR A 146 10.66 -14.22 -7.03
N ALA A 147 11.10 -13.53 -8.09
CA ALA A 147 12.47 -13.58 -8.57
C ALA A 147 13.47 -13.05 -7.52
N THR A 148 13.15 -11.92 -6.90
CA THR A 148 14.00 -11.32 -5.86
C THR A 148 14.15 -12.23 -4.64
N GLU A 149 13.07 -12.87 -4.18
CA GLU A 149 13.13 -13.76 -3.03
C GLU A 149 13.87 -15.07 -3.35
N ARG A 150 13.73 -15.61 -4.56
CA ARG A 150 14.54 -16.76 -5.01
C ARG A 150 16.03 -16.42 -5.00
N GLN A 151 16.40 -15.27 -5.58
CA GLN A 151 17.78 -14.80 -5.56
C GLN A 151 18.31 -14.58 -4.14
N ARG A 152 17.49 -14.06 -3.24
CA ARG A 152 17.85 -13.86 -1.82
C ARG A 152 18.15 -15.18 -1.13
N LEU A 153 17.30 -16.20 -1.33
CA LEU A 153 17.45 -17.52 -0.71
C LEU A 153 18.64 -18.29 -1.27
N THR A 154 18.79 -18.35 -2.60
CA THR A 154 19.93 -19.02 -3.25
C THR A 154 21.25 -18.28 -2.99
N GLY A 155 21.22 -16.93 -2.96
CA GLY A 155 22.36 -16.10 -2.60
C GLY A 155 22.86 -16.35 -1.18
N ALA A 156 21.95 -16.53 -0.22
CA ALA A 156 22.32 -16.87 1.16
C ALA A 156 23.00 -18.25 1.27
N ILE A 157 22.52 -19.23 0.51
CA ILE A 157 23.17 -20.56 0.45
C ILE A 157 24.58 -20.42 -0.14
N ARG A 158 24.70 -19.67 -1.24
CA ARG A 158 25.98 -19.42 -1.91
C ARG A 158 26.96 -18.72 -0.98
N GLN A 159 26.51 -17.66 -0.31
CA GLN A 159 27.34 -16.88 0.63
C GLN A 159 27.80 -17.74 1.79
N GLY A 160 26.89 -18.46 2.46
CA GLY A 160 27.23 -19.31 3.59
C GLY A 160 28.25 -20.38 3.22
N PHE A 161 28.15 -20.89 2.00
CA PHE A 161 29.12 -21.81 1.45
C PHE A 161 30.52 -21.20 1.28
N PHE A 162 30.62 -20.00 0.67
CA PHE A 162 31.91 -19.31 0.50
C PHE A 162 32.52 -18.86 1.83
N GLU A 163 31.72 -18.66 2.86
CA GLU A 163 32.16 -18.36 4.23
C GLU A 163 32.56 -19.61 5.03
N GLY A 164 32.51 -20.81 4.43
CA GLY A 164 32.82 -22.08 5.09
C GLY A 164 31.82 -22.49 6.16
N GLN A 165 30.60 -22.00 6.09
CA GLN A 165 29.53 -22.38 7.03
C GLN A 165 29.08 -23.80 6.81
N THR A 166 28.76 -24.50 7.89
CA THR A 166 28.12 -25.82 7.83
C THR A 166 26.69 -25.69 7.30
N ASN A 167 26.14 -26.78 6.73
CA ASN A 167 24.73 -26.83 6.32
C ASN A 167 23.78 -26.40 7.44
N PHE A 168 24.07 -26.77 8.67
CA PHE A 168 23.27 -26.39 9.83
C PHE A 168 23.30 -24.87 10.06
N GLN A 169 24.46 -24.23 9.89
CA GLN A 169 24.58 -22.77 10.02
C GLN A 169 23.83 -22.04 8.89
N ILE A 170 23.94 -22.53 7.65
CA ILE A 170 23.20 -21.98 6.49
C ILE A 170 21.68 -22.12 6.71
N ILE A 171 21.22 -23.31 7.12
CA ILE A 171 19.80 -23.55 7.46
C ILE A 171 19.33 -22.59 8.57
N LYS A 172 20.15 -22.41 9.62
CA LYS A 172 19.84 -21.52 10.74
C LYS A 172 19.74 -20.06 10.27
N ASN A 173 20.63 -19.58 9.38
CA ASN A 173 20.58 -18.25 8.84
C ASN A 173 19.32 -18.02 7.97
N ILE A 174 18.92 -19.02 7.18
CA ILE A 174 17.71 -18.93 6.36
C ILE A 174 16.46 -18.97 7.22
N ARG A 175 16.38 -19.91 8.15
CA ARG A 175 15.19 -20.13 8.97
C ARG A 175 15.08 -19.14 10.13
N GLY A 176 16.19 -18.76 10.73
CA GLY A 176 16.27 -18.03 11.99
C GLY A 176 16.37 -18.94 13.20
N THR A 177 16.41 -18.34 14.39
CA THR A 177 16.59 -19.01 15.68
C THR A 177 15.28 -19.11 16.46
N LYS A 178 15.12 -20.22 17.20
CA LYS A 178 13.96 -20.41 18.09
C LYS A 178 13.91 -19.35 19.20
N ALA A 179 15.06 -18.92 19.68
CA ALA A 179 15.18 -17.90 20.72
C ALA A 179 14.55 -16.56 20.30
N LEU A 180 14.63 -16.21 18.99
CA LEU A 180 14.03 -15.01 18.41
C LEU A 180 12.74 -15.33 17.64
N GLN A 181 12.09 -16.45 17.94
CA GLN A 181 10.84 -16.89 17.29
C GLN A 181 10.95 -16.89 15.76
N TYR A 182 12.13 -17.20 15.24
CA TYR A 182 12.47 -17.21 13.80
C TYR A 182 12.35 -15.84 13.08
N ASN A 183 12.33 -14.73 13.82
CA ASN A 183 12.22 -13.39 13.24
C ASN A 183 13.56 -12.85 12.69
N ASP A 184 14.66 -13.48 13.00
CA ASP A 184 16.03 -13.18 12.59
C ASP A 184 16.47 -13.90 11.30
N GLY A 185 15.63 -14.78 10.75
CA GLY A 185 15.94 -15.49 9.52
C GLY A 185 15.53 -14.77 8.23
N ILE A 186 16.12 -15.19 7.12
CA ILE A 186 15.77 -14.68 5.77
C ILE A 186 14.30 -14.96 5.44
N LEU A 187 13.76 -16.11 5.85
CA LEU A 187 12.35 -16.45 5.65
C LEU A 187 11.39 -15.46 6.31
N ALA A 188 11.77 -14.88 7.46
CA ALA A 188 10.99 -13.81 8.07
C ALA A 188 10.96 -12.54 7.20
N THR A 189 12.07 -12.23 6.53
CA THR A 189 12.13 -11.13 5.56
C THR A 189 11.27 -11.43 4.33
N THR A 190 11.36 -12.64 3.76
CA THR A 190 10.51 -13.10 2.67
C THR A 190 9.03 -12.98 3.02
N ASN A 191 8.64 -13.36 4.24
CA ASN A 191 7.25 -13.23 4.71
C ASN A 191 6.80 -11.75 4.81
N ARG A 192 7.65 -10.87 5.33
CA ARG A 192 7.35 -9.41 5.37
C ARG A 192 7.20 -8.82 3.97
N ASN A 193 8.08 -9.21 3.06
CA ASN A 193 8.04 -8.75 1.67
C ASN A 193 6.79 -9.27 0.96
N ALA A 194 6.44 -10.54 1.11
CA ALA A 194 5.17 -11.09 0.61
C ALA A 194 3.97 -10.28 1.12
N GLY A 195 3.96 -9.96 2.42
CA GLY A 195 2.92 -9.11 3.01
C GLY A 195 2.82 -7.74 2.37
N ALA A 196 3.94 -7.11 2.04
CA ALA A 196 3.97 -5.81 1.38
C ALA A 196 3.44 -5.87 -0.06
N ILE A 197 3.85 -6.90 -0.82
CA ILE A 197 3.39 -7.15 -2.19
C ILE A 197 1.89 -7.40 -2.22
N VAL A 198 1.40 -8.32 -1.39
CA VAL A 198 -0.04 -8.67 -1.31
C VAL A 198 -0.89 -7.44 -0.98
N ARG A 199 -0.53 -6.68 0.06
CA ARG A 199 -1.29 -5.48 0.44
C ARG A 199 -1.33 -4.44 -0.68
N THR A 200 -0.22 -4.28 -1.40
CA THR A 200 -0.14 -3.33 -2.51
C THR A 200 -0.93 -3.81 -3.72
N ALA A 201 -0.86 -5.11 -4.05
CA ALA A 201 -1.62 -5.72 -5.14
C ALA A 201 -3.14 -5.65 -4.88
N VAL A 202 -3.60 -6.00 -3.67
CA VAL A 202 -5.02 -5.88 -3.28
C VAL A 202 -5.49 -4.43 -3.39
N GLN A 203 -4.69 -3.46 -2.90
CA GLN A 203 -5.05 -2.04 -3.04
C GLN A 203 -5.12 -1.60 -4.51
N HIS A 204 -4.23 -2.11 -5.35
CA HIS A 204 -4.23 -1.80 -6.77
C HIS A 204 -5.50 -2.33 -7.44
N VAL A 205 -5.82 -3.62 -7.31
CA VAL A 205 -6.98 -4.22 -7.96
C VAL A 205 -8.30 -3.63 -7.46
N ALA A 206 -8.41 -3.37 -6.16
CA ALA A 206 -9.57 -2.71 -5.58
C ALA A 206 -9.76 -1.29 -6.15
N THR A 207 -8.68 -0.53 -6.29
CA THR A 207 -8.75 0.80 -6.87
C THR A 207 -9.09 0.76 -8.36
N GLN A 208 -8.51 -0.16 -9.13
CA GLN A 208 -8.82 -0.28 -10.56
C GLN A 208 -10.30 -0.67 -10.78
N ALA A 209 -10.81 -1.65 -10.05
CA ALA A 209 -12.21 -2.06 -10.13
C ALA A 209 -13.16 -0.91 -9.75
N ARG A 210 -12.87 -0.21 -8.65
CA ARG A 210 -13.61 0.99 -8.23
C ARG A 210 -13.62 2.05 -9.33
N MET A 211 -12.46 2.40 -9.86
CA MET A 211 -12.37 3.43 -10.91
C MET A 211 -13.13 3.04 -12.18
N GLU A 212 -13.14 1.76 -12.55
CA GLU A 212 -13.91 1.27 -13.68
C GLU A 212 -15.42 1.43 -13.43
N THR A 213 -15.88 1.05 -12.23
CA THR A 213 -17.28 1.26 -11.82
C THR A 213 -17.67 2.74 -11.83
N LEU A 214 -16.79 3.63 -11.33
CA LEU A 214 -17.07 5.07 -11.32
C LEU A 214 -17.11 5.67 -12.72
N LYS A 215 -16.30 5.18 -13.66
CA LYS A 215 -16.33 5.59 -15.07
C LYS A 215 -17.60 5.12 -15.77
N GLU A 216 -18.05 3.90 -15.52
CA GLU A 216 -19.31 3.36 -16.07
C GLU A 216 -20.52 4.19 -15.61
N ASN A 217 -20.41 4.87 -14.46
CA ASN A 217 -21.45 5.72 -13.89
C ASN A 217 -21.10 7.23 -13.98
N ALA A 218 -20.38 7.64 -15.02
CA ALA A 218 -19.91 9.03 -15.20
C ALA A 218 -21.05 10.06 -15.42
N ASP A 219 -22.25 9.60 -15.70
CA ASP A 219 -23.46 10.44 -15.76
C ASP A 219 -23.85 10.99 -14.37
N VAL A 220 -23.49 10.29 -13.30
CA VAL A 220 -23.75 10.68 -11.92
C VAL A 220 -22.46 11.08 -11.20
N VAL A 221 -21.35 10.42 -11.47
CA VAL A 221 -20.05 10.65 -10.82
C VAL A 221 -19.26 11.72 -11.57
N GLN A 222 -19.00 12.85 -10.92
CA GLN A 222 -18.28 13.97 -11.54
C GLN A 222 -16.78 13.91 -11.35
N SER A 223 -16.33 13.41 -10.20
CA SER A 223 -14.91 13.34 -9.82
C SER A 223 -14.71 12.37 -8.67
N VAL A 224 -13.46 12.18 -8.27
CA VAL A 224 -13.11 11.45 -7.05
C VAL A 224 -12.38 12.36 -6.08
N GLU A 225 -12.61 12.17 -4.78
CA GLU A 225 -11.90 12.85 -3.71
C GLU A 225 -10.96 11.84 -3.03
N TRP A 226 -9.70 12.22 -2.85
CA TRP A 226 -8.71 11.41 -2.14
C TRP A 226 -9.01 11.40 -0.65
N VAL A 227 -9.04 10.22 -0.05
CA VAL A 227 -9.27 10.01 1.39
C VAL A 227 -8.12 9.22 1.98
N SER A 228 -7.38 9.86 2.87
CA SER A 228 -6.27 9.24 3.60
C SER A 228 -6.70 8.78 4.98
N THR A 229 -6.00 7.81 5.53
CA THR A 229 -6.18 7.45 6.94
C THR A 229 -5.62 8.58 7.82
N LEU A 230 -6.42 9.10 8.75
CA LEU A 230 -5.99 10.10 9.72
C LEU A 230 -5.30 9.43 10.89
N ASP A 231 -3.99 9.16 10.75
CA ASP A 231 -3.14 8.60 11.80
C ASP A 231 -1.67 9.02 11.63
N SER A 232 -0.82 8.68 12.60
CA SER A 232 0.61 9.02 12.56
C SER A 232 1.44 8.22 11.54
N LYS A 233 0.87 7.19 10.90
CA LYS A 233 1.60 6.31 9.96
C LYS A 233 1.38 6.66 8.50
N THR A 234 0.43 7.53 8.20
CA THR A 234 0.14 7.98 6.84
C THR A 234 1.33 8.73 6.25
N THR A 235 1.73 8.41 5.03
CA THR A 235 2.92 8.99 4.38
C THR A 235 2.68 10.45 3.96
N SER A 236 3.76 11.21 3.74
CA SER A 236 3.68 12.61 3.30
C SER A 236 2.87 12.78 2.01
N GLN A 237 3.03 11.85 1.05
CA GLN A 237 2.26 11.87 -0.20
C GLN A 237 0.76 11.76 0.06
N CYS A 238 0.35 10.74 0.83
CA CYS A 238 -1.06 10.52 1.13
C CYS A 238 -1.66 11.70 1.93
N ARG A 239 -0.92 12.21 2.94
CA ARG A 239 -1.38 13.38 3.74
C ARG A 239 -1.67 14.60 2.88
N THR A 240 -0.78 14.88 1.93
CA THR A 240 -0.87 16.06 1.05
C THR A 240 -1.96 15.92 -0.01
N LEU A 241 -2.28 14.68 -0.42
CA LEU A 241 -3.36 14.41 -1.36
C LEU A 241 -4.73 14.37 -0.69
N ASP A 242 -4.79 14.25 0.63
CA ASP A 242 -6.06 14.16 1.36
C ASP A 242 -6.98 15.34 1.03
N LYS A 243 -8.25 15.04 0.74
CA LYS A 243 -9.29 15.97 0.29
C LYS A 243 -9.09 16.58 -1.11
N ARG A 244 -7.99 16.25 -1.81
CA ARG A 244 -7.84 16.70 -3.21
C ARG A 244 -8.79 15.95 -4.13
N ARG A 245 -9.36 16.67 -5.09
CA ARG A 245 -10.27 16.13 -6.09
C ARG A 245 -9.58 15.98 -7.43
N PHE A 246 -9.95 14.92 -8.12
CA PHE A 246 -9.42 14.58 -9.44
C PHE A 246 -10.54 14.15 -10.36
N LYS A 247 -10.46 14.48 -11.65
CA LYS A 247 -11.36 13.94 -12.66
C LYS A 247 -11.22 12.41 -12.72
N LEU A 248 -12.21 11.72 -13.27
CA LEU A 248 -12.18 10.25 -13.36
C LEU A 248 -10.99 9.73 -14.20
N THR A 249 -10.51 10.52 -15.15
CA THR A 249 -9.43 10.15 -16.08
C THR A 249 -8.06 10.73 -15.73
N GLU A 250 -7.96 11.61 -14.73
CA GLU A 250 -6.75 12.36 -14.42
C GLU A 250 -6.35 12.25 -12.94
N GLY A 251 -5.07 12.48 -12.68
CA GLY A 251 -4.50 12.55 -11.33
C GLY A 251 -4.10 11.18 -10.74
N PRO A 252 -3.45 11.21 -9.57
CA PRO A 252 -2.96 10.00 -8.91
C PRO A 252 -4.09 9.13 -8.39
N ARG A 253 -3.83 7.82 -8.34
CA ARG A 253 -4.74 6.81 -7.74
C ARG A 253 -3.96 5.94 -6.75
N PRO A 254 -4.58 5.53 -5.61
CA PRO A 254 -3.96 4.54 -4.73
C PRO A 254 -3.78 3.19 -5.46
N PRO A 255 -2.71 2.44 -5.14
CA PRO A 255 -1.62 2.75 -4.23
C PRO A 255 -0.55 3.65 -4.88
N ILE A 256 -0.09 4.71 -4.20
CA ILE A 256 1.03 5.54 -4.67
C ILE A 256 2.36 5.20 -4.00
N HIS A 257 2.35 4.28 -3.07
CA HIS A 257 3.51 3.68 -2.41
C HIS A 257 3.17 2.26 -1.91
N ILE A 258 4.18 1.48 -1.62
CA ILE A 258 4.03 0.15 -1.02
C ILE A 258 3.27 0.25 0.32
N ASN A 259 2.32 -0.67 0.57
CA ASN A 259 1.44 -0.67 1.74
C ASN A 259 0.54 0.58 1.86
N CYS A 260 0.16 1.20 0.76
CA CYS A 260 -0.76 2.34 0.76
C CYS A 260 -2.14 1.94 1.34
N ARG A 261 -2.69 2.80 2.23
CA ARG A 261 -4.00 2.60 2.87
C ARG A 261 -5.04 3.65 2.47
N SER A 262 -4.64 4.61 1.64
CA SER A 262 -5.54 5.62 1.12
C SER A 262 -6.51 5.04 0.11
N THR A 263 -7.66 5.70 -0.05
CA THR A 263 -8.68 5.35 -1.04
C THR A 263 -9.16 6.59 -1.78
N VAL A 264 -10.08 6.42 -2.70
CA VAL A 264 -10.81 7.53 -3.32
C VAL A 264 -12.31 7.33 -3.09
N VAL A 265 -13.04 8.42 -2.98
CA VAL A 265 -14.49 8.44 -2.78
C VAL A 265 -15.13 9.17 -3.95
N ALA A 266 -16.22 8.64 -4.47
CA ALA A 266 -16.99 9.28 -5.52
C ALA A 266 -17.56 10.63 -5.08
N VAL A 267 -17.40 11.65 -5.91
CA VAL A 267 -18.10 12.93 -5.78
C VAL A 267 -19.18 12.96 -6.86
N THR A 268 -20.42 12.80 -6.44
CA THR A 268 -21.57 12.78 -7.33
C THR A 268 -22.15 14.18 -7.52
N ARG A 269 -22.96 14.36 -8.56
CA ARG A 269 -23.75 15.59 -8.76
C ARG A 269 -24.69 15.92 -7.60
N PHE A 270 -24.97 14.95 -6.73
CA PHE A 270 -25.82 15.09 -5.54
C PHE A 270 -25.02 15.45 -4.28
N SER A 271 -23.68 15.38 -4.30
CA SER A 271 -22.85 15.55 -3.10
C SER A 271 -23.06 16.89 -2.38
N ALA A 272 -23.46 17.93 -3.11
CA ALA A 272 -23.74 19.25 -2.52
C ALA A 272 -24.96 19.26 -1.58
N LEU A 273 -25.89 18.32 -1.71
CA LEU A 273 -27.13 18.25 -0.96
C LEU A 273 -26.95 17.71 0.48
N PHE A 274 -25.82 17.02 0.79
CA PHE A 274 -25.67 16.19 1.98
C PHE A 274 -24.49 16.56 2.90
N ALA A 275 -23.85 17.72 2.73
CA ALA A 275 -22.47 17.95 3.20
C ALA A 275 -22.32 18.56 4.59
N LYS A 276 -23.37 18.86 5.35
CA LYS A 276 -23.21 19.76 6.53
C LYS A 276 -22.66 19.12 7.80
N ASP A 277 -22.88 17.79 8.05
CA ASP A 277 -22.52 17.15 9.31
C ASP A 277 -21.72 15.84 9.13
N ALA A 278 -21.02 15.72 7.99
CA ALA A 278 -20.26 14.54 7.66
C ALA A 278 -19.07 14.33 8.62
N THR A 279 -18.86 13.10 9.08
CA THR A 279 -17.70 12.71 9.92
C THR A 279 -16.85 11.64 9.27
N ARG A 280 -15.59 11.52 9.71
CA ARG A 280 -14.66 10.47 9.33
C ARG A 280 -13.84 9.98 10.53
N ALA A 281 -13.45 8.71 10.49
CA ALA A 281 -12.66 8.11 11.54
C ALA A 281 -11.21 8.63 11.52
N SER A 282 -10.64 8.82 12.72
CA SER A 282 -9.24 9.18 12.93
C SER A 282 -8.66 8.43 14.12
N ILE A 283 -7.32 8.32 14.20
CA ILE A 283 -6.58 7.74 15.32
C ILE A 283 -5.53 8.79 15.74
N GLY A 284 -5.96 9.71 16.61
CA GLY A 284 -5.11 10.76 17.18
C GLY A 284 -4.40 10.33 18.45
N ASP A 285 -3.88 11.30 19.18
CA ASP A 285 -3.20 11.08 20.48
C ASP A 285 -4.14 10.45 21.51
N GLY A 286 -5.41 10.86 21.53
CA GLY A 286 -6.46 10.29 22.39
C GLY A 286 -7.07 8.97 21.87
N GLY A 287 -6.50 8.33 20.85
CA GLY A 287 -7.03 7.09 20.27
C GLY A 287 -8.01 7.30 19.11
N ALA A 288 -8.90 6.31 18.91
CA ALA A 288 -9.88 6.34 17.82
C ALA A 288 -11.02 7.31 18.13
N GLN A 289 -11.34 8.19 17.18
CA GLN A 289 -12.43 9.16 17.29
C GLN A 289 -13.02 9.53 15.94
N GLN A 290 -14.20 10.14 15.95
CA GLN A 290 -14.82 10.75 14.77
C GLN A 290 -14.44 12.23 14.72
N VAL A 291 -14.07 12.71 13.54
CA VAL A 291 -13.79 14.11 13.27
C VAL A 291 -14.60 14.59 12.06
N ARG A 292 -14.73 15.91 11.87
CA ARG A 292 -15.45 16.46 10.73
C ARG A 292 -14.82 15.96 9.42
N ALA A 293 -15.65 15.49 8.50
CA ALA A 293 -15.17 14.93 7.23
C ALA A 293 -14.52 15.96 6.30
N GLU A 294 -14.80 17.23 6.49
CA GLU A 294 -14.22 18.33 5.71
C GLU A 294 -12.76 18.62 6.04
N LEU A 295 -12.30 18.27 7.27
CA LEU A 295 -10.92 18.47 7.68
C LEU A 295 -9.96 17.70 6.75
N SER A 296 -8.94 18.36 6.24
CA SER A 296 -7.83 17.68 5.61
C SER A 296 -6.95 16.97 6.68
N TYR A 297 -6.00 16.16 6.22
CA TYR A 297 -5.04 15.54 7.13
C TYR A 297 -4.29 16.58 7.97
N TYR A 298 -3.89 17.70 7.37
CA TYR A 298 -3.12 18.73 8.08
C TYR A 298 -4.00 19.60 8.99
N ASP A 299 -5.28 19.86 8.65
CA ASP A 299 -6.24 20.48 9.58
C ASP A 299 -6.45 19.62 10.82
N TRP A 300 -6.60 18.32 10.63
CA TRP A 300 -6.70 17.36 11.73
C TRP A 300 -5.40 17.27 12.54
N LEU A 301 -4.24 17.24 11.88
CA LEU A 301 -2.94 17.18 12.54
C LEU A 301 -2.67 18.42 13.39
N TRP A 302 -3.13 19.59 12.94
CA TRP A 302 -3.01 20.84 13.69
C TRP A 302 -3.69 20.76 15.06
N GLN A 303 -4.77 20.01 15.18
CA GLN A 303 -5.52 19.80 16.41
C GLN A 303 -4.87 18.80 17.36
N GLN A 304 -3.79 18.11 16.94
CA GLN A 304 -3.10 17.13 17.76
C GLN A 304 -1.99 17.78 18.60
N PRO A 305 -1.65 17.20 19.78
CA PRO A 305 -0.52 17.67 20.58
C PRO A 305 0.82 17.68 19.83
N ALA A 306 1.74 18.57 20.21
CA ALA A 306 3.05 18.72 19.55
C ALA A 306 3.82 17.40 19.44
N ALA A 307 3.83 16.59 20.51
CA ALA A 307 4.48 15.28 20.50
C ALA A 307 3.90 14.32 19.46
N PHE A 308 2.58 14.37 19.24
CA PHE A 308 1.93 13.58 18.18
C PHE A 308 2.29 14.10 16.79
N GLN A 309 2.34 15.43 16.61
CA GLN A 309 2.78 16.04 15.36
C GLN A 309 4.22 15.65 15.03
N ASP A 310 5.14 15.70 16.02
CA ASP A 310 6.53 15.27 15.87
C ASP A 310 6.63 13.80 15.44
N LYS A 311 5.82 12.92 16.04
CA LYS A 311 5.73 11.49 15.68
C LYS A 311 5.20 11.31 14.27
N ALA A 312 4.22 12.11 13.85
CA ALA A 312 3.54 11.95 12.55
C ALA A 312 4.39 12.43 11.38
N ILE A 313 5.01 13.63 11.47
CA ILE A 313 5.69 14.27 10.34
C ILE A 313 7.19 14.48 10.55
N GLY A 314 7.71 14.04 11.68
CA GLY A 314 9.09 14.25 12.10
C GLY A 314 9.31 15.63 12.76
N PRO A 315 10.25 15.74 13.73
CA PRO A 315 10.37 16.93 14.59
C PRO A 315 10.65 18.23 13.78
N VAL A 316 11.49 18.16 12.76
CA VAL A 316 11.84 19.36 11.96
C VAL A 316 10.65 19.90 11.17
N ARG A 317 9.91 19.01 10.47
CA ARG A 317 8.69 19.41 9.74
C ARG A 317 7.60 19.85 10.70
N ALA A 318 7.45 19.22 11.84
CA ALA A 318 6.47 19.58 12.86
C ALA A 318 6.77 20.95 13.45
N LYS A 319 8.05 21.28 13.71
CA LYS A 319 8.48 22.60 14.13
C LYS A 319 8.17 23.67 13.08
N LEU A 320 8.52 23.39 11.80
CA LEU A 320 8.16 24.28 10.68
C LEU A 320 6.64 24.48 10.58
N PHE A 321 5.86 23.40 10.79
CA PHE A 321 4.40 23.43 10.76
C PHE A 321 3.82 24.36 11.83
N ARG A 322 4.30 24.27 13.07
CA ARG A 322 3.82 25.09 14.19
C ARG A 322 4.34 26.52 14.20
N GLU A 323 5.61 26.71 13.87
CA GLU A 323 6.35 27.94 14.13
C GLU A 323 6.78 28.70 12.87
N GLY A 324 6.66 28.09 11.69
CA GLY A 324 7.07 28.70 10.42
C GLY A 324 6.15 29.83 9.92
N GLY A 325 4.98 30.01 10.53
CA GLY A 325 4.02 31.04 10.14
C GLY A 325 3.37 30.80 8.78
N LEU A 326 3.36 29.55 8.28
CA LEU A 326 2.67 29.14 7.07
C LEU A 326 1.20 28.83 7.38
N SER A 327 0.29 29.07 6.44
CA SER A 327 -1.04 28.49 6.53
C SER A 327 -0.97 26.96 6.39
N ILE A 328 -1.99 26.26 6.88
CA ILE A 328 -2.08 24.78 6.79
C ILE A 328 -2.03 24.34 5.33
N GLU A 329 -2.75 25.02 4.46
CA GLU A 329 -2.78 24.76 3.01
C GLU A 329 -1.39 24.97 2.39
N ARG A 330 -0.72 26.08 2.73
CA ARG A 330 0.62 26.36 2.20
C ARG A 330 1.65 25.34 2.69
N PHE A 331 1.56 24.95 3.96
CA PHE A 331 2.40 23.87 4.48
C PHE A 331 2.15 22.54 3.76
N ALA A 332 0.88 22.21 3.48
CA ALA A 332 0.51 21.01 2.73
C ALA A 332 1.07 21.05 1.30
N GLU A 333 0.95 22.17 0.59
CA GLU A 333 1.52 22.35 -0.76
C GLU A 333 3.03 22.17 -0.78
N LEU A 334 3.71 22.62 0.27
CA LEU A 334 5.16 22.57 0.39
C LEU A 334 5.70 21.13 0.60
N GLN A 335 4.84 20.12 0.77
CA GLN A 335 5.29 18.75 1.00
C GLN A 335 5.61 17.97 -0.29
N LEU A 336 5.03 18.35 -1.43
CA LEU A 336 5.18 17.63 -2.70
C LEU A 336 5.52 18.59 -3.84
N ASP A 337 6.27 18.10 -4.81
CA ASP A 337 6.46 18.75 -6.09
C ASP A 337 5.23 18.59 -7.01
N ARG A 338 5.31 19.15 -8.23
CA ARG A 338 4.25 19.06 -9.26
C ARG A 338 3.95 17.64 -9.71
N ASN A 339 4.91 16.73 -9.52
CA ASN A 339 4.78 15.31 -9.86
C ASN A 339 4.37 14.47 -8.65
N PHE A 340 3.88 15.09 -7.58
CA PHE A 340 3.52 14.47 -6.30
C PHE A 340 4.68 13.72 -5.63
N SER A 341 5.94 14.09 -5.89
CA SER A 341 7.12 13.57 -5.20
C SER A 341 7.40 14.36 -3.93
N PRO A 342 7.74 13.70 -2.80
CA PRO A 342 8.05 14.39 -1.57
C PRO A 342 9.25 15.33 -1.71
N LEU A 343 9.08 16.59 -1.29
CA LEU A 343 10.18 17.54 -1.20
C LEU A 343 11.06 17.26 0.01
N THR A 344 12.37 17.41 -0.19
CA THR A 344 13.35 17.40 0.90
C THR A 344 13.27 18.70 1.72
N LEU A 345 13.77 18.69 2.95
CA LEU A 345 13.85 19.91 3.76
C LEU A 345 14.67 21.02 3.08
N VAL A 346 15.70 20.66 2.32
CA VAL A 346 16.51 21.62 1.56
C VAL A 346 15.68 22.31 0.47
N GLN A 347 14.89 21.53 -0.28
CA GLN A 347 14.00 22.08 -1.30
C GLN A 347 12.89 22.92 -0.69
N MET A 348 12.29 22.48 0.42
CA MET A 348 11.29 23.26 1.16
C MET A 348 11.87 24.59 1.64
N ARG A 349 13.11 24.59 2.17
CA ARG A 349 13.79 25.81 2.61
C ARG A 349 14.06 26.76 1.47
N ALA A 350 14.44 26.26 0.29
CA ALA A 350 14.65 27.08 -0.90
C ALA A 350 13.36 27.78 -1.37
N LEU A 351 12.19 27.14 -1.17
CA LEU A 351 10.88 27.68 -1.53
C LEU A 351 10.31 28.65 -0.46
N GLU A 352 10.61 28.42 0.82
CA GLU A 352 10.05 29.18 1.96
C GLU A 352 11.14 29.53 2.99
N PRO A 353 12.18 30.30 2.63
CA PRO A 353 13.32 30.58 3.53
C PRO A 353 12.89 31.30 4.82
N LEU A 354 11.94 32.24 4.74
CA LEU A 354 11.45 32.98 5.89
C LEU A 354 10.69 32.11 6.90
N ALA A 355 10.02 31.05 6.43
CA ALA A 355 9.35 30.11 7.32
C ALA A 355 10.37 29.28 8.12
N PHE A 356 11.47 28.89 7.50
CA PHE A 356 12.56 28.20 8.18
C PHE A 356 13.29 29.12 9.18
N GLU A 357 13.45 30.39 8.86
CA GLU A 357 14.00 31.40 9.76
C GLU A 357 13.12 31.57 11.01
N ARG A 358 11.82 31.82 10.83
CA ARG A 358 10.84 31.94 11.92
C ARG A 358 10.82 30.72 12.83
N ALA A 359 10.93 29.53 12.25
CA ALA A 359 10.99 28.29 13.01
C ALA A 359 12.37 28.00 13.63
N GLY A 360 13.37 28.88 13.46
CA GLY A 360 14.73 28.68 13.99
C GLY A 360 15.42 27.43 13.39
N LEU A 361 15.22 27.17 12.09
CA LEU A 361 15.72 26.01 11.35
C LEU A 361 16.78 26.37 10.29
N LEU A 362 17.47 27.50 10.46
CA LEU A 362 18.48 28.00 9.50
C LEU A 362 19.88 27.41 9.68
N SER A 363 20.14 26.60 10.69
CA SER A 363 21.44 25.97 10.93
C SER A 363 21.68 24.74 10.05
#